data_7551c8a05d6785e635caaa8740a3cd3e
#
_entry.id   7551c8a05d6785e635caaa8740a3cd3e
#
_cell.length_a   1.000
_cell.length_b   1.000
_cell.length_c   1.000
_cell.angle_alpha   90.00
_cell.angle_beta   90.00
_cell.angle_gamma   90.00
#
_symmetry.space_group_name_H-M   'P 1'
#
loop_
_entity.id
_entity.type
_entity.pdbx_description
1 polymer ?
#
loop_
_entity_poly.entity_id
_entity_poly.type
_entity_poly.pdbx_seq_one_letter_code
_entity_poly.pdbx_strand_id
1 'polypeptide(L)'
;KLFKQGQFAIFFIFSMLLGVSLQITNGFANPFITHFKEIPEFADTWGAQNANALISISQISETLCILLMPFAMKFFGIKKVMLIAMFAWVFRFGLSGAGNPGPGVWLFVLSCIVYGVAFDFFNISSSLYVNMKTDEKIRSSAQGLFMLMTNGIGATIGTLSAQAVVNHFVYNSADPSWSSAWYVFAAYALAVGVLFMILFKDPQKQAKA
;
A
#
# COMPACT_ATOMS: atom_id res chain seq x y z
N LYS A 1 -14.03 -21.76 9.33
CA LYS A 1 -14.30 -21.34 10.72
C LYS A 1 -13.88 -19.88 10.99
N LEU A 2 -12.71 -19.41 10.51
CA LEU A 2 -12.20 -18.05 10.75
C LEU A 2 -13.12 -16.96 10.21
N PHE A 3 -13.66 -17.10 9.00
CA PHE A 3 -14.63 -16.16 8.41
C PHE A 3 -15.98 -16.05 9.16
N LYS A 4 -16.28 -16.99 10.06
CA LYS A 4 -17.48 -16.91 10.90
C LYS A 4 -17.33 -15.92 12.06
N GLN A 5 -16.11 -15.50 12.37
CA GLN A 5 -15.84 -14.45 13.35
C GLN A 5 -15.83 -13.10 12.61
N GLY A 6 -16.86 -12.27 12.79
CA GLY A 6 -17.08 -11.07 11.98
C GLY A 6 -15.87 -10.13 11.86
N GLN A 7 -15.11 -9.91 12.95
CA GLN A 7 -13.92 -9.06 12.91
C GLN A 7 -12.76 -9.69 12.13
N PHE A 8 -12.66 -11.01 12.12
CA PHE A 8 -11.67 -11.72 11.33
C PHE A 8 -11.98 -11.68 9.82
N ALA A 9 -13.28 -11.79 9.46
CA ALA A 9 -13.72 -11.64 8.09
C ALA A 9 -13.44 -10.23 7.57
N ILE A 10 -13.77 -9.19 8.35
CA ILE A 10 -13.44 -7.79 8.05
C ILE A 10 -11.93 -7.64 7.83
N PHE A 11 -11.11 -8.15 8.74
CA PHE A 11 -9.66 -8.11 8.61
C PHE A 11 -9.16 -8.72 7.29
N PHE A 12 -9.64 -9.90 6.90
CA PHE A 12 -9.23 -10.55 5.66
C PHE A 12 -9.68 -9.78 4.41
N ILE A 13 -10.88 -9.19 4.42
CA ILE A 13 -11.35 -8.33 3.32
C ILE A 13 -10.42 -7.12 3.17
N PHE A 14 -10.08 -6.44 4.26
CA PHE A 14 -9.16 -5.30 4.20
C PHE A 14 -7.73 -5.70 3.84
N SER A 15 -7.28 -6.88 4.23
CA SER A 15 -5.99 -7.43 3.79
C SER A 15 -5.96 -7.64 2.28
N MET A 16 -7.05 -8.12 1.70
CA MET A 16 -7.21 -8.23 0.24
C MET A 16 -7.18 -6.86 -0.43
N LEU A 17 -7.94 -5.88 0.09
CA LEU A 17 -7.97 -4.52 -0.46
C LEU A 17 -6.61 -3.82 -0.37
N LEU A 18 -5.83 -4.11 0.66
CA LEU A 18 -4.46 -3.62 0.76
C LEU A 18 -3.51 -4.30 -0.23
N GLY A 19 -3.71 -5.57 -0.50
CA GLY A 19 -3.01 -6.29 -1.56
C GLY A 19 -3.20 -5.65 -2.94
N VAL A 20 -4.36 -5.07 -3.19
CA VAL A 20 -4.63 -4.24 -4.39
C VAL A 20 -3.67 -3.04 -4.42
N SER A 21 -3.54 -2.28 -3.33
CA SER A 21 -2.64 -1.11 -3.24
C SER A 21 -1.17 -1.50 -3.47
N LEU A 22 -0.74 -2.61 -2.87
CA LEU A 22 0.61 -3.15 -3.08
C LEU A 22 0.87 -3.44 -4.56
N GLN A 23 -0.08 -4.05 -5.24
CA GLN A 23 0.08 -4.44 -6.63
C GLN A 23 0.03 -3.26 -7.59
N ILE A 24 -0.73 -2.21 -7.29
CA ILE A 24 -0.68 -0.94 -8.02
C ILE A 24 0.76 -0.42 -8.06
N THR A 25 1.41 -0.32 -6.91
CA THR A 25 2.80 0.15 -6.82
C THR A 25 3.77 -0.77 -7.56
N ASN A 26 3.68 -2.08 -7.34
CA ASN A 26 4.59 -3.04 -7.95
C ASN A 26 4.48 -3.08 -9.48
N GLY A 27 3.27 -2.92 -10.01
CA GLY A 27 3.03 -2.97 -11.44
C GLY A 27 3.32 -1.66 -12.17
N PHE A 28 3.09 -0.52 -11.54
CA PHE A 28 3.02 0.76 -12.27
C PHE A 28 4.01 1.84 -11.81
N ALA A 29 4.74 1.67 -10.69
CA ALA A 29 5.71 2.67 -10.26
C ALA A 29 6.87 2.84 -11.28
N ASN A 30 7.42 1.75 -11.78
CA ASN A 30 8.51 1.80 -12.76
C ASN A 30 8.03 2.32 -14.13
N PRO A 31 6.95 1.79 -14.76
CA PRO A 31 6.41 2.33 -16.00
C PRO A 31 6.10 3.83 -15.92
N PHE A 32 5.53 4.28 -14.79
CA PHE A 32 5.22 5.67 -14.57
C PHE A 32 6.47 6.57 -14.58
N ILE A 33 7.52 6.21 -13.83
CA ILE A 33 8.74 7.01 -13.78
C ILE A 33 9.45 6.97 -15.13
N THR A 34 9.49 5.81 -15.78
CA THR A 34 10.14 5.61 -17.08
C THR A 34 9.46 6.40 -18.20
N HIS A 35 8.14 6.59 -18.13
CA HIS A 35 7.38 7.39 -19.08
C HIS A 35 7.94 8.81 -19.25
N PHE A 36 8.49 9.39 -18.18
CA PHE A 36 9.08 10.74 -18.25
C PHE A 36 10.28 10.85 -19.19
N LYS A 37 10.89 9.75 -19.62
CA LYS A 37 11.92 9.74 -20.67
C LYS A 37 11.38 10.19 -22.03
N GLU A 38 10.08 10.05 -22.25
CA GLU A 38 9.40 10.43 -23.50
C GLU A 38 9.04 11.93 -23.52
N ILE A 39 9.14 12.61 -22.37
CA ILE A 39 8.83 14.03 -22.21
C ILE A 39 10.13 14.84 -22.31
N PRO A 40 10.31 15.70 -23.33
CA PRO A 40 11.59 16.42 -23.55
C PRO A 40 12.10 17.19 -22.33
N GLU A 41 11.18 17.77 -21.55
CA GLU A 41 11.51 18.54 -20.33
C GLU A 41 12.16 17.67 -19.24
N PHE A 42 11.80 16.39 -19.17
CA PHE A 42 12.22 15.48 -18.11
C PHE A 42 13.15 14.36 -18.58
N ALA A 43 13.33 14.19 -19.88
CA ALA A 43 14.04 13.06 -20.48
C ALA A 43 15.44 12.85 -19.89
N ASP A 44 16.19 13.93 -19.70
CA ASP A 44 17.57 13.90 -19.21
C ASP A 44 17.69 14.01 -17.68
N THR A 45 16.57 14.03 -16.94
CA THR A 45 16.61 14.10 -15.48
C THR A 45 17.14 12.79 -14.90
N TRP A 46 17.88 12.89 -13.78
CA TRP A 46 18.41 11.72 -13.10
C TRP A 46 17.29 10.72 -12.69
N GLY A 47 16.16 11.22 -12.21
CA GLY A 47 15.03 10.40 -11.80
C GLY A 47 14.43 9.59 -12.95
N ALA A 48 14.21 10.20 -14.11
CA ALA A 48 13.71 9.52 -15.30
C ALA A 48 14.69 8.46 -15.79
N GLN A 49 16.00 8.77 -15.82
CA GLN A 49 17.03 7.87 -16.30
C GLN A 49 17.31 6.70 -15.33
N ASN A 50 17.09 6.90 -14.02
CA ASN A 50 17.41 5.95 -12.97
C ASN A 50 16.18 5.55 -12.14
N ALA A 51 15.06 5.20 -12.80
CA ALA A 51 13.81 4.85 -12.14
C ALA A 51 13.96 3.76 -11.06
N ASN A 52 14.74 2.71 -11.34
CA ASN A 52 14.99 1.64 -10.37
C ASN A 52 15.79 2.13 -9.15
N ALA A 53 16.76 3.02 -9.32
CA ALA A 53 17.50 3.60 -8.20
C ALA A 53 16.58 4.46 -7.33
N LEU A 54 15.70 5.25 -7.94
CA LEU A 54 14.69 6.02 -7.21
C LEU A 54 13.73 5.12 -6.42
N ILE A 55 13.24 4.04 -7.04
CA ILE A 55 12.36 3.06 -6.39
C ILE A 55 13.08 2.33 -5.25
N SER A 56 14.40 2.10 -5.35
CA SER A 56 15.19 1.45 -4.31
C SER A 56 15.18 2.19 -2.97
N ILE A 57 14.86 3.49 -2.97
CA ILE A 57 14.63 4.26 -1.73
C ILE A 57 13.50 3.64 -0.92
N SER A 58 12.49 3.04 -1.56
CA SER A 58 11.41 2.33 -0.87
C SER A 58 11.94 1.14 -0.06
N GLN A 59 12.91 0.39 -0.56
CA GLN A 59 13.51 -0.76 0.13
C GLN A 59 14.34 -0.32 1.35
N ILE A 60 15.04 0.80 1.23
CA ILE A 60 15.74 1.41 2.38
C ILE A 60 14.71 1.83 3.44
N SER A 61 13.62 2.45 3.03
CA SER A 61 12.53 2.85 3.92
C SER A 61 11.89 1.64 4.62
N GLU A 62 11.64 0.54 3.92
CA GLU A 62 11.15 -0.70 4.52
C GLU A 62 12.06 -1.17 5.66
N THR A 63 13.37 -1.24 5.40
CA THR A 63 14.34 -1.65 6.43
C THR A 63 14.26 -0.78 7.68
N LEU A 64 14.18 0.54 7.52
CA LEU A 64 14.05 1.47 8.63
C LEU A 64 12.70 1.34 9.35
N CYS A 65 11.61 1.14 8.62
CA CYS A 65 10.27 0.97 9.16
C CYS A 65 10.14 -0.32 10.00
N ILE A 66 10.78 -1.41 9.57
CA ILE A 66 10.84 -2.65 10.37
C ILE A 66 11.49 -2.38 11.73
N LEU A 67 12.60 -1.61 11.77
CA LEU A 67 13.27 -1.25 13.02
C LEU A 67 12.42 -0.34 13.91
N LEU A 68 11.56 0.51 13.33
CA LEU A 68 10.64 1.38 14.06
C LEU A 68 9.39 0.66 14.57
N MET A 69 9.10 -0.54 14.06
CA MET A 69 7.85 -1.27 14.33
C MET A 69 7.61 -1.54 15.82
N PRO A 70 8.59 -1.97 16.64
CA PRO A 70 8.39 -2.19 18.07
C PRO A 70 7.94 -0.92 18.81
N PHE A 71 8.50 0.24 18.44
CA PHE A 71 8.11 1.53 19.00
C PHE A 71 6.69 1.92 18.57
N ALA A 72 6.38 1.80 17.27
CA ALA A 72 5.05 2.10 16.75
C ALA A 72 3.97 1.24 17.44
N MET A 73 4.22 -0.05 17.60
CA MET A 73 3.30 -0.97 18.27
C MET A 73 3.11 -0.63 19.74
N LYS A 74 4.18 -0.24 20.44
CA LYS A 74 4.13 0.16 21.86
C LYS A 74 3.30 1.43 22.08
N PHE A 75 3.46 2.44 21.21
CA PHE A 75 2.80 3.74 21.38
C PHE A 75 1.37 3.78 20.81
N PHE A 76 1.12 3.13 19.70
CA PHE A 76 -0.15 3.24 18.97
C PHE A 76 -1.04 2.00 19.08
N GLY A 77 -0.46 0.82 19.24
CA GLY A 77 -1.18 -0.45 19.19
C GLY A 77 -1.61 -0.87 17.78
N ILE A 78 -2.11 -2.10 17.66
CA ILE A 78 -2.36 -2.78 16.38
C ILE A 78 -3.27 -1.99 15.45
N LYS A 79 -4.46 -1.58 15.90
CA LYS A 79 -5.44 -0.89 15.04
C LYS A 79 -4.90 0.42 14.48
N LYS A 80 -4.26 1.24 15.33
CA LYS A 80 -3.74 2.54 14.88
C LYS A 80 -2.55 2.38 13.93
N VAL A 81 -1.68 1.39 14.16
CA VAL A 81 -0.57 1.09 13.26
C VAL A 81 -1.08 0.65 11.89
N MET A 82 -2.11 -0.21 11.82
CA MET A 82 -2.78 -0.57 10.57
C MET A 82 -3.39 0.66 9.87
N LEU A 83 -4.04 1.56 10.63
CA LEU A 83 -4.62 2.78 10.08
C LEU A 83 -3.55 3.73 9.52
N ILE A 84 -2.44 3.90 10.23
CA ILE A 84 -1.29 4.69 9.74
C ILE A 84 -0.82 4.14 8.39
N ALA A 85 -0.70 2.82 8.28
CA ALA A 85 -0.31 2.16 7.04
C ALA A 85 -1.32 2.42 5.90
N MET A 86 -2.61 2.34 6.18
CA MET A 86 -3.65 2.59 5.16
C MET A 86 -3.64 4.02 4.66
N PHE A 87 -3.51 5.00 5.55
CA PHE A 87 -3.38 6.41 5.14
C PHE A 87 -2.02 6.71 4.49
N ALA A 88 -0.97 5.97 4.83
CA ALA A 88 0.31 6.06 4.13
C ALA A 88 0.18 5.68 2.64
N TRP A 89 -0.69 4.72 2.28
CA TRP A 89 -1.00 4.44 0.87
C TRP A 89 -1.64 5.63 0.14
N VAL A 90 -2.49 6.39 0.82
CA VAL A 90 -3.07 7.63 0.26
C VAL A 90 -1.98 8.62 -0.11
N PHE A 91 -1.04 8.86 0.83
CA PHE A 91 0.11 9.73 0.58
C PHE A 91 1.03 9.17 -0.50
N ARG A 92 1.31 7.86 -0.47
CA ARG A 92 2.12 7.20 -1.50
C ARG A 92 1.61 7.51 -2.91
N PHE A 93 0.33 7.33 -3.14
CA PHE A 93 -0.29 7.56 -4.44
C PHE A 93 -0.47 9.04 -4.75
N GLY A 94 -0.90 9.85 -3.78
CA GLY A 94 -1.06 11.30 -3.96
C GLY A 94 0.25 12.01 -4.30
N LEU A 95 1.33 11.67 -3.61
CA LEU A 95 2.66 12.22 -3.88
C LEU A 95 3.21 11.78 -5.25
N SER A 96 2.91 10.53 -5.65
CA SER A 96 3.25 10.06 -7.01
C SER A 96 2.50 10.84 -8.08
N GLY A 97 1.22 11.12 -7.85
CA GLY A 97 0.40 11.89 -8.80
C GLY A 97 0.80 13.36 -8.91
N ALA A 98 1.31 13.95 -7.84
CA ALA A 98 1.74 15.36 -7.79
C ALA A 98 3.21 15.56 -8.19
N GLY A 99 4.04 14.50 -8.16
CA GLY A 99 5.47 14.57 -8.40
C GLY A 99 5.86 14.52 -9.88
N ASN A 100 7.11 14.86 -10.16
CA ASN A 100 7.79 14.66 -11.43
C ASN A 100 9.29 14.41 -11.18
N PRO A 101 10.06 13.87 -12.14
CA PRO A 101 11.46 13.57 -11.93
C PRO A 101 12.41 14.78 -12.03
N GLY A 102 11.89 15.96 -12.33
CA GLY A 102 12.60 17.24 -12.35
C GLY A 102 12.49 17.98 -11.00
N PRO A 103 11.95 19.22 -10.98
CA PRO A 103 11.82 20.00 -9.74
C PRO A 103 10.97 19.34 -8.66
N GLY A 104 10.04 18.45 -9.04
CA GLY A 104 9.16 17.68 -8.15
C GLY A 104 9.71 16.34 -7.70
N VAL A 105 10.96 16.00 -7.96
CA VAL A 105 11.57 14.68 -7.62
C VAL A 105 11.51 14.38 -6.13
N TRP A 106 11.55 15.40 -5.28
CA TRP A 106 11.43 15.24 -3.84
C TRP A 106 10.08 14.62 -3.40
N LEU A 107 9.00 14.84 -4.19
CA LEU A 107 7.71 14.18 -3.96
C LEU A 107 7.80 12.67 -4.26
N PHE A 108 8.54 12.27 -5.28
CA PHE A 108 8.80 10.86 -5.54
C PHE A 108 9.65 10.22 -4.43
N VAL A 109 10.69 10.93 -3.97
CA VAL A 109 11.51 10.47 -2.84
C VAL A 109 10.65 10.31 -1.59
N LEU A 110 9.82 11.29 -1.27
CA LEU A 110 8.92 11.23 -0.12
C LEU A 110 7.88 10.09 -0.28
N SER A 111 7.33 9.91 -1.47
CA SER A 111 6.46 8.78 -1.80
C SER A 111 7.15 7.43 -1.55
N CYS A 112 8.42 7.29 -1.92
CA CYS A 112 9.20 6.08 -1.67
C CYS A 112 9.48 5.86 -0.16
N ILE A 113 9.72 6.93 0.60
CA ILE A 113 9.89 6.85 2.06
C ILE A 113 8.58 6.41 2.73
N VAL A 114 7.46 6.98 2.34
CA VAL A 114 6.13 6.64 2.88
C VAL A 114 5.75 5.19 2.57
N TYR A 115 6.28 4.61 1.50
CA TYR A 115 6.00 3.21 1.13
C TYR A 115 6.39 2.22 2.24
N GLY A 116 7.54 2.40 2.91
CA GLY A 116 7.93 1.53 4.03
C GLY A 116 6.89 1.53 5.15
N VAL A 117 6.35 2.71 5.51
CA VAL A 117 5.26 2.81 6.48
C VAL A 117 4.00 2.12 5.95
N ALA A 118 3.63 2.35 4.70
CA ALA A 118 2.42 1.79 4.10
C ALA A 118 2.45 0.26 4.05
N PHE A 119 3.59 -0.32 3.73
CA PHE A 119 3.73 -1.77 3.57
C PHE A 119 4.01 -2.48 4.90
N ASP A 120 5.09 -2.12 5.60
CA ASP A 120 5.55 -2.86 6.77
C ASP A 120 4.64 -2.70 7.98
N PHE A 121 4.12 -1.51 8.22
CA PHE A 121 3.22 -1.28 9.35
C PHE A 121 1.96 -2.13 9.22
N PHE A 122 1.42 -2.27 8.02
CA PHE A 122 0.27 -3.16 7.83
C PHE A 122 0.67 -4.63 7.91
N ASN A 123 1.71 -5.04 7.22
CA ASN A 123 2.09 -6.45 7.10
C ASN A 123 2.46 -7.05 8.47
N ILE A 124 3.30 -6.36 9.23
CA ILE A 124 3.74 -6.83 10.54
C ILE A 124 2.61 -6.78 11.58
N SER A 125 1.86 -5.67 11.64
CA SER A 125 0.73 -5.56 12.57
C SER A 125 -0.38 -6.57 12.26
N SER A 126 -0.59 -6.89 10.99
CA SER A 126 -1.54 -7.91 10.54
C SER A 126 -1.10 -9.32 10.96
N SER A 127 0.17 -9.64 10.77
CA SER A 127 0.74 -10.91 11.22
C SER A 127 0.62 -11.07 12.74
N LEU A 128 0.90 -10.02 13.51
CA LEU A 128 0.72 -10.01 14.96
C LEU A 128 -0.75 -10.15 15.35
N TYR A 129 -1.67 -9.50 14.64
CA TYR A 129 -3.11 -9.66 14.86
C TYR A 129 -3.58 -11.09 14.65
N VAL A 130 -3.14 -11.73 13.55
CA VAL A 130 -3.44 -13.13 13.28
C VAL A 130 -2.92 -14.02 14.40
N ASN A 131 -1.67 -13.85 14.83
CA ASN A 131 -1.06 -14.64 15.90
C ASN A 131 -1.81 -14.49 17.22
N MET A 132 -2.28 -13.28 17.53
CA MET A 132 -3.00 -12.99 18.77
C MET A 132 -4.41 -13.57 18.80
N LYS A 133 -5.05 -13.70 17.63
CA LYS A 133 -6.46 -14.14 17.51
C LYS A 133 -6.64 -15.60 17.13
N THR A 134 -5.56 -16.35 16.94
CA THR A 134 -5.61 -17.75 16.53
C THR A 134 -4.86 -18.66 17.51
N ASP A 135 -5.44 -19.82 17.75
CA ASP A 135 -4.79 -20.90 18.50
C ASP A 135 -3.56 -21.41 17.73
N GLU A 136 -2.61 -21.95 18.45
CA GLU A 136 -1.35 -22.47 17.90
C GLU A 136 -1.59 -23.49 16.76
N LYS A 137 -2.59 -24.36 16.91
CA LYS A 137 -2.93 -25.41 15.94
C LYS A 137 -3.33 -24.90 14.56
N ILE A 138 -3.91 -23.70 14.47
CA ILE A 138 -4.41 -23.11 13.21
C ILE A 138 -3.66 -21.87 12.78
N ARG A 139 -2.68 -21.40 13.56
CA ARG A 139 -1.95 -20.16 13.33
C ARG A 139 -1.27 -20.11 11.98
N SER A 140 -0.54 -21.16 11.59
CA SER A 140 0.12 -21.24 10.29
C SER A 140 -0.87 -21.18 9.13
N SER A 141 -2.01 -21.86 9.25
CA SER A 141 -3.08 -21.81 8.24
C SER A 141 -3.71 -20.42 8.14
N ALA A 142 -3.87 -19.72 9.27
CA ALA A 142 -4.41 -18.36 9.29
C ALA A 142 -3.42 -17.35 8.70
N GLN A 143 -2.12 -17.50 8.94
CA GLN A 143 -1.07 -16.72 8.27
C GLN A 143 -1.05 -16.98 6.76
N GLY A 144 -1.13 -18.25 6.34
CA GLY A 144 -1.26 -18.62 4.94
C GLY A 144 -2.48 -18.00 4.27
N LEU A 145 -3.62 -17.96 4.97
CA LEU A 145 -4.83 -17.31 4.47
C LEU A 145 -4.66 -15.78 4.36
N PHE A 146 -4.00 -15.14 5.32
CA PHE A 146 -3.65 -13.72 5.24
C PHE A 146 -2.79 -13.44 3.99
N MET A 147 -1.75 -14.24 3.76
CA MET A 147 -0.89 -14.11 2.58
C MET A 147 -1.66 -14.38 1.27
N LEU A 148 -2.57 -15.34 1.26
CA LEU A 148 -3.43 -15.60 0.11
C LEU A 148 -4.35 -14.42 -0.20
N MET A 149 -4.94 -13.81 0.81
CA MET A 149 -5.82 -12.64 0.65
C MET A 149 -5.05 -11.43 0.11
N THR A 150 -3.84 -11.17 0.61
CA THR A 150 -3.01 -10.03 0.16
C THR A 150 -2.33 -10.31 -1.19
N ASN A 151 -1.46 -11.32 -1.23
CA ASN A 151 -0.55 -11.56 -2.35
C ASN A 151 -1.13 -12.50 -3.43
N GLY A 152 -2.26 -13.16 -3.15
CA GLY A 152 -3.00 -13.96 -4.12
C GLY A 152 -4.18 -13.18 -4.68
N ILE A 153 -5.30 -13.19 -3.97
CA ILE A 153 -6.57 -12.62 -4.45
C ILE A 153 -6.45 -11.09 -4.61
N GLY A 154 -5.90 -10.40 -3.59
CA GLY A 154 -5.70 -8.95 -3.64
C GLY A 154 -4.78 -8.54 -4.79
N ALA A 155 -3.67 -9.24 -4.98
CA ALA A 155 -2.75 -8.99 -6.07
C ALA A 155 -3.41 -9.19 -7.45
N THR A 156 -4.19 -10.25 -7.64
CA THR A 156 -4.90 -10.51 -8.90
C THR A 156 -5.91 -9.40 -9.21
N ILE A 157 -6.76 -9.05 -8.25
CA ILE A 157 -7.73 -7.95 -8.40
C ILE A 157 -6.99 -6.63 -8.65
N GLY A 158 -5.91 -6.39 -7.92
CA GLY A 158 -5.08 -5.19 -8.04
C GLY A 158 -4.47 -5.03 -9.42
N THR A 159 -3.88 -6.10 -9.97
CA THR A 159 -3.31 -6.07 -11.32
C THR A 159 -4.38 -5.73 -12.36
N LEU A 160 -5.52 -6.42 -12.32
CA LEU A 160 -6.57 -6.23 -13.32
C LEU A 160 -7.23 -4.85 -13.22
N SER A 161 -7.56 -4.41 -12.01
CA SER A 161 -8.21 -3.12 -11.79
C SER A 161 -7.27 -1.95 -12.07
N ALA A 162 -6.00 -2.04 -11.65
CA ALA A 162 -5.01 -1.01 -11.92
C ALA A 162 -4.71 -0.89 -13.42
N GLN A 163 -4.61 -2.02 -14.13
CA GLN A 163 -4.45 -2.01 -15.59
C GLN A 163 -5.63 -1.32 -16.28
N ALA A 164 -6.86 -1.59 -15.83
CA ALA A 164 -8.05 -0.93 -16.38
C ALA A 164 -8.02 0.59 -16.18
N VAL A 165 -7.63 1.06 -14.98
CA VAL A 165 -7.47 2.49 -14.69
C VAL A 165 -6.37 3.12 -15.55
N VAL A 166 -5.20 2.50 -15.62
CA VAL A 166 -4.08 3.01 -16.43
C VAL A 166 -4.43 2.99 -17.92
N ASN A 167 -5.09 1.97 -18.40
CA ASN A 167 -5.57 1.95 -19.79
C ASN A 167 -6.50 3.13 -20.08
N HIS A 168 -7.43 3.42 -19.16
CA HIS A 168 -8.40 4.49 -19.35
C HIS A 168 -7.76 5.89 -19.35
N PHE A 169 -6.87 6.16 -18.39
CA PHE A 169 -6.29 7.49 -18.22
C PHE A 169 -4.99 7.73 -18.98
N VAL A 170 -4.29 6.68 -19.38
CA VAL A 170 -2.95 6.78 -19.99
C VAL A 170 -2.92 6.18 -21.39
N TYR A 171 -3.08 4.87 -21.52
CA TYR A 171 -2.78 4.20 -22.79
C TYR A 171 -3.84 4.38 -23.86
N ASN A 172 -5.11 4.47 -23.50
CA ASN A 172 -6.23 4.65 -24.45
C ASN A 172 -6.83 6.06 -24.40
N SER A 173 -6.19 6.99 -23.69
CA SER A 173 -6.66 8.37 -23.58
C SER A 173 -6.13 9.22 -24.73
N ALA A 174 -6.97 10.13 -25.23
CA ALA A 174 -6.52 11.17 -26.18
C ALA A 174 -5.61 12.22 -25.52
N ASP A 175 -5.71 12.38 -24.19
CA ASP A 175 -4.88 13.23 -23.34
C ASP A 175 -4.34 12.40 -22.18
N PRO A 176 -3.19 11.71 -22.36
CA PRO A 176 -2.64 10.81 -21.35
C PRO A 176 -2.28 11.52 -20.04
N SER A 177 -2.82 11.04 -18.92
CA SER A 177 -2.57 11.62 -17.61
C SER A 177 -2.28 10.56 -16.54
N TRP A 178 -1.02 10.34 -16.24
CA TRP A 178 -0.59 9.52 -15.13
C TRP A 178 -1.03 10.08 -13.78
N SER A 179 -1.01 11.41 -13.61
CA SER A 179 -1.48 12.06 -12.39
C SER A 179 -2.92 11.69 -12.08
N SER A 180 -3.81 11.68 -13.08
CA SER A 180 -5.20 11.28 -12.91
C SER A 180 -5.33 9.83 -12.44
N ALA A 181 -4.57 8.91 -13.02
CA ALA A 181 -4.54 7.51 -12.59
C ALA A 181 -4.08 7.39 -11.11
N TRP A 182 -3.01 8.10 -10.72
CA TRP A 182 -2.51 8.07 -9.35
C TRP A 182 -3.50 8.67 -8.35
N TYR A 183 -4.24 9.72 -8.72
CA TYR A 183 -5.27 10.28 -7.85
C TYR A 183 -6.47 9.37 -7.69
N VAL A 184 -6.84 8.58 -8.70
CA VAL A 184 -7.85 7.52 -8.57
C VAL A 184 -7.38 6.46 -7.58
N PHE A 185 -6.12 6.05 -7.63
CA PHE A 185 -5.55 5.13 -6.65
C PHE A 185 -5.50 5.72 -5.24
N ALA A 186 -5.18 7.00 -5.10
CA ALA A 186 -5.23 7.70 -3.82
C ALA A 186 -6.65 7.76 -3.25
N ALA A 187 -7.66 8.04 -4.07
CA ALA A 187 -9.06 8.02 -3.67
C ALA A 187 -9.52 6.61 -3.24
N TYR A 188 -9.10 5.58 -3.95
CA TYR A 188 -9.32 4.18 -3.55
C TYR A 188 -8.71 3.90 -2.15
N ALA A 189 -7.44 4.23 -1.95
CA ALA A 189 -6.76 4.03 -0.67
C ALA A 189 -7.43 4.80 0.47
N LEU A 190 -7.91 6.03 0.21
CA LEU A 190 -8.64 6.84 1.17
C LEU A 190 -9.96 6.16 1.57
N ALA A 191 -10.74 5.69 0.61
CA ALA A 191 -11.98 4.97 0.86
C ALA A 191 -11.74 3.72 1.72
N VAL A 192 -10.71 2.93 1.40
CA VAL A 192 -10.32 1.74 2.17
C VAL A 192 -9.93 2.12 3.59
N GLY A 193 -9.12 3.16 3.78
CA GLY A 193 -8.69 3.63 5.11
C GLY A 193 -9.86 4.11 5.97
N VAL A 194 -10.78 4.89 5.40
CA VAL A 194 -11.97 5.39 6.11
C VAL A 194 -12.91 4.23 6.49
N LEU A 195 -13.18 3.30 5.57
CA LEU A 195 -14.00 2.13 5.86
C LEU A 195 -13.38 1.25 6.94
N PHE A 196 -12.07 1.03 6.90
CA PHE A 196 -11.38 0.28 7.94
C PHE A 196 -11.48 0.96 9.31
N MET A 197 -11.32 2.25 9.37
CA MET A 197 -11.43 3.04 10.61
C MET A 197 -12.80 2.82 11.28
N ILE A 198 -13.87 2.75 10.48
CA ILE A 198 -15.25 2.58 10.95
C ILE A 198 -15.54 1.13 11.31
N LEU A 199 -15.19 0.18 10.45
CA LEU A 199 -15.64 -1.22 10.53
C LEU A 199 -14.75 -2.09 11.40
N PHE A 200 -13.44 -1.85 11.43
CA PHE A 200 -12.51 -2.68 12.20
C PHE A 200 -12.43 -2.21 13.65
N LYS A 201 -12.77 -3.09 14.58
CA LYS A 201 -12.73 -2.81 16.04
C LYS A 201 -11.34 -3.08 16.60
N ASP A 202 -10.93 -2.26 17.58
CA ASP A 202 -9.64 -2.39 18.24
C ASP A 202 -9.55 -3.71 19.03
N PRO A 203 -8.65 -4.62 18.65
CA PRO A 203 -8.54 -5.92 19.29
C PRO A 203 -8.06 -5.86 20.76
N GLN A 204 -7.31 -4.79 21.10
CA GLN A 204 -6.79 -4.59 22.45
C GLN A 204 -7.87 -4.08 23.41
N LYS A 205 -8.85 -3.35 22.91
CA LYS A 205 -10.01 -2.91 23.71
C LYS A 205 -11.00 -4.04 23.94
N GLN A 206 -11.14 -4.95 22.98
CA GLN A 206 -12.01 -6.13 23.12
C GLN A 206 -11.51 -7.16 24.13
N ALA A 207 -10.20 -7.22 24.39
CA ALA A 207 -9.62 -8.12 25.37
C ALA A 207 -9.77 -7.64 26.83
N LYS A 208 -10.16 -6.37 27.02
CA LYS A 208 -10.34 -5.72 28.33
C LYS A 208 -11.82 -5.57 28.75
N ALA A 209 -12.75 -5.88 27.86
CA ALA A 209 -14.19 -5.88 28.08
C ALA A 209 -14.73 -7.29 28.24
#